data_7a8954280dda9a637b9028f487449e2e
#
_entry.id   7a8954280dda9a637b9028f487449e2e
#
_cell.length_a   1.000
_cell.length_b   1.000
_cell.length_c   1.000
_cell.angle_alpha   90.00
_cell.angle_beta   90.00
_cell.angle_gamma   90.00
#
_symmetry.space_group_name_H-M   'P 1'
#
loop_
_entity.id
_entity.type
_entity.pdbx_description
1 polymer ?
#
loop_
_entity_poly.entity_id
_entity_poly.type
_entity_poly.pdbx_seq_one_letter_code
_entity_poly.pdbx_strand_id
1 'polypeptide(L)'
;MKSEIQIHDRADLCRIEIEGTIGVPEEWQFETPDSRVATYERFRETLGRIARIESPEVIVEIRSTGGDVNDALLIHDALRALPGRITTRCYGYTASAATIIAQAASPGCREISANALYLIHNSICASEGNAAELAAKVELLRQTDARIAGLYAARSGRPVGEFEVLMAENNGNGRWLSPEEAVGLSLIHISE
;
A
#
# COMPACT_ATOMS: atom_id res chain seq x y z
N MET A 1 -10.46 -10.98 10.40
CA MET A 1 -10.86 -10.68 9.00
C MET A 1 -9.90 -11.45 8.13
N LYS A 2 -10.37 -12.24 7.17
CA LYS A 2 -9.45 -12.93 6.23
C LYS A 2 -8.81 -11.89 5.33
N SER A 3 -7.49 -11.90 5.23
CA SER A 3 -6.78 -11.08 4.26
C SER A 3 -6.87 -11.74 2.90
N GLU A 4 -7.32 -11.02 1.88
CA GLU A 4 -7.55 -11.60 0.56
C GLU A 4 -7.31 -10.58 -0.55
N ILE A 5 -6.66 -11.03 -1.62
CA ILE A 5 -6.61 -10.32 -2.89
C ILE A 5 -7.40 -11.15 -3.90
N GLN A 6 -8.54 -10.63 -4.33
CA GLN A 6 -9.38 -11.25 -5.35
C GLN A 6 -9.19 -10.56 -6.69
N ILE A 7 -9.10 -11.34 -7.76
CA ILE A 7 -8.92 -10.82 -9.12
C ILE A 7 -10.02 -11.40 -10.00
N HIS A 8 -10.86 -10.51 -10.53
CA HIS A 8 -11.95 -10.80 -11.47
C HIS A 8 -11.59 -10.19 -12.82
N ASP A 9 -10.89 -10.96 -13.65
CA ASP A 9 -10.42 -10.51 -14.96
C ASP A 9 -11.43 -10.86 -16.06
N ARG A 10 -11.85 -9.86 -16.82
CA ARG A 10 -12.71 -9.96 -18.00
C ARG A 10 -12.04 -9.22 -19.16
N ALA A 11 -12.46 -9.51 -20.38
CA ALA A 11 -11.82 -9.00 -21.59
C ALA A 11 -11.70 -7.46 -21.65
N ASP A 12 -12.65 -6.73 -21.09
CA ASP A 12 -12.76 -5.27 -21.11
C ASP A 12 -12.47 -4.58 -19.77
N LEU A 13 -12.63 -5.30 -18.66
CA LEU A 13 -12.48 -4.77 -17.31
C LEU A 13 -11.94 -5.84 -16.37
N CYS A 14 -10.85 -5.53 -15.68
CA CYS A 14 -10.37 -6.30 -14.54
C CYS A 14 -10.70 -5.57 -13.25
N ARG A 15 -11.24 -6.28 -12.25
CA ARG A 15 -11.43 -5.80 -10.89
C ARG A 15 -10.53 -6.57 -9.94
N ILE A 16 -9.76 -5.84 -9.14
CA ILE A 16 -8.90 -6.37 -8.09
C ILE A 16 -9.43 -5.84 -6.76
N GLU A 17 -9.78 -6.73 -5.84
CA GLU A 17 -10.21 -6.37 -4.48
C GLU A 17 -9.09 -6.71 -3.50
N ILE A 18 -8.65 -5.72 -2.70
CA ILE A 18 -7.60 -5.86 -1.68
C ILE A 18 -8.23 -5.56 -0.33
N GLU A 19 -8.44 -6.60 0.46
CA GLU A 19 -9.07 -6.49 1.77
C GLU A 19 -8.21 -7.08 2.89
N GLY A 20 -8.31 -6.51 4.08
CA GLY A 20 -7.63 -7.00 5.29
C GLY A 20 -6.18 -6.55 5.37
N THR A 21 -5.28 -7.44 5.81
CA THR A 21 -3.86 -7.15 6.00
C THR A 21 -3.05 -7.52 4.75
N ILE A 22 -2.17 -6.62 4.32
CA ILE A 22 -1.29 -6.84 3.17
C ILE A 22 -0.10 -7.68 3.62
N GLY A 23 0.21 -8.72 2.85
CA GLY A 23 1.28 -9.66 3.17
C GLY A 23 0.98 -10.50 4.41
N VAL A 24 1.99 -11.23 4.87
CA VAL A 24 1.93 -11.97 6.12
C VAL A 24 2.88 -11.31 7.10
N PRO A 25 2.45 -10.90 8.30
CA PRO A 25 3.30 -10.35 9.31
C PRO A 25 4.56 -11.21 9.51
N GLU A 26 5.72 -10.57 9.62
CA GLU A 26 7.01 -11.25 9.74
C GLU A 26 7.03 -12.25 10.91
N GLU A 27 6.34 -11.94 11.99
CA GLU A 27 6.13 -12.80 13.15
C GLU A 27 5.38 -14.11 12.84
N TRP A 28 4.55 -14.14 11.81
CA TRP A 28 3.83 -15.36 11.39
C TRP A 28 4.64 -16.17 10.37
N GLN A 29 5.66 -15.58 9.75
CA GLN A 29 6.53 -16.30 8.81
C GLN A 29 7.45 -17.30 9.51
N PHE A 30 7.61 -17.19 10.83
CA PHE A 30 8.55 -17.99 11.62
C PHE A 30 7.89 -19.05 12.50
N GLU A 31 6.56 -19.13 12.57
CA GLU A 31 5.88 -20.13 13.39
C GLU A 31 6.17 -21.58 12.94
N THR A 32 6.32 -21.81 11.64
CA THR A 32 6.85 -23.08 11.11
C THR A 32 7.60 -22.83 9.80
N PRO A 33 8.67 -23.59 9.49
CA PRO A 33 9.38 -23.48 8.20
C PRO A 33 8.47 -23.65 6.98
N ASP A 34 7.45 -24.51 7.09
CA ASP A 34 6.50 -24.82 6.01
C ASP A 34 5.50 -23.69 5.77
N SER A 35 5.09 -22.93 6.81
CA SER A 35 4.19 -21.79 6.65
C SER A 35 4.86 -20.61 5.93
N ARG A 36 6.16 -20.44 6.08
CA ARG A 36 6.94 -19.41 5.40
C ARG A 36 6.94 -19.62 3.87
N VAL A 37 7.20 -20.84 3.44
CA VAL A 37 7.24 -21.20 2.01
C VAL A 37 5.86 -21.05 1.39
N ALA A 38 4.82 -21.57 2.02
CA ALA A 38 3.45 -21.51 1.53
C ALA A 38 2.95 -20.04 1.38
N THR A 39 3.35 -19.15 2.28
CA THR A 39 2.97 -17.73 2.25
C THR A 39 3.67 -16.98 1.13
N TYR A 40 4.96 -17.18 0.96
CA TYR A 40 5.73 -16.59 -0.15
C TYR A 40 5.23 -17.06 -1.51
N GLU A 41 4.91 -18.36 -1.65
CA GLU A 41 4.39 -18.90 -2.90
C GLU A 41 3.02 -18.32 -3.25
N ARG A 42 2.11 -18.19 -2.28
CA ARG A 42 0.79 -17.56 -2.50
C ARG A 42 0.92 -16.10 -2.95
N PHE A 43 1.81 -15.34 -2.31
CA PHE A 43 2.05 -13.96 -2.68
C PHE A 43 2.66 -13.86 -4.09
N ARG A 44 3.64 -14.70 -4.42
CA ARG A 44 4.24 -14.78 -5.75
C ARG A 44 3.22 -15.18 -6.82
N GLU A 45 2.30 -16.08 -6.50
CA GLU A 45 1.20 -16.44 -7.39
C GLU A 45 0.28 -15.26 -7.66
N THR A 46 -0.09 -14.50 -6.64
CA THR A 46 -0.91 -13.30 -6.77
C THR A 46 -0.25 -12.24 -7.66
N LEU A 47 1.03 -11.96 -7.45
CA LEU A 47 1.81 -11.07 -8.32
C LEU A 47 1.86 -11.57 -9.76
N GLY A 48 2.04 -12.88 -9.95
CA GLY A 48 2.03 -13.51 -11.28
C GLY A 48 0.66 -13.42 -11.96
N ARG A 49 -0.43 -13.43 -11.21
CA ARG A 49 -1.79 -13.18 -11.74
C ARG A 49 -1.97 -11.74 -12.14
N ILE A 50 -1.57 -10.78 -11.29
CA ILE A 50 -1.61 -9.35 -11.61
C ILE A 50 -0.82 -9.08 -12.89
N ALA A 51 0.40 -9.59 -13.02
CA ALA A 51 1.26 -9.34 -14.17
C ALA A 51 0.72 -9.89 -15.52
N ARG A 52 -0.30 -10.74 -15.49
CA ARG A 52 -0.95 -11.30 -16.70
C ARG A 52 -2.22 -10.57 -17.11
N ILE A 53 -2.62 -9.52 -16.39
CA ILE A 53 -3.82 -8.75 -16.72
C ILE A 53 -3.55 -7.97 -17.98
N GLU A 54 -4.37 -8.19 -19.02
CA GLU A 54 -4.31 -7.49 -20.31
C GLU A 54 -5.51 -6.58 -20.53
N SER A 55 -6.45 -6.54 -19.58
CA SER A 55 -7.64 -5.70 -19.67
C SER A 55 -7.29 -4.22 -19.83
N PRO A 56 -7.95 -3.47 -20.74
CA PRO A 56 -7.69 -2.05 -20.95
C PRO A 56 -8.06 -1.17 -19.76
N GLU A 57 -8.96 -1.65 -18.91
CA GLU A 57 -9.39 -0.98 -17.67
C GLU A 57 -9.17 -1.92 -16.46
N VAL A 58 -8.50 -1.41 -15.45
CA VAL A 58 -8.24 -2.13 -14.19
C VAL A 58 -8.72 -1.27 -13.03
N ILE A 59 -9.68 -1.78 -12.26
CA ILE A 59 -10.17 -1.13 -11.02
C ILE A 59 -9.61 -1.90 -9.83
N VAL A 60 -8.90 -1.19 -8.95
CA VAL A 60 -8.33 -1.73 -7.71
C VAL A 60 -9.11 -1.15 -6.53
N GLU A 61 -9.94 -1.96 -5.91
CA GLU A 61 -10.72 -1.60 -4.72
C GLU A 61 -9.93 -1.95 -3.46
N ILE A 62 -9.71 -0.97 -2.58
CA ILE A 62 -8.81 -1.10 -1.43
C ILE A 62 -9.59 -0.81 -0.15
N ARG A 63 -9.64 -1.79 0.74
CA ARG A 63 -10.16 -1.70 2.10
C ARG A 63 -9.21 -2.42 3.05
N SER A 64 -8.14 -1.75 3.45
CA SER A 64 -7.05 -2.35 4.20
C SER A 64 -6.42 -1.37 5.19
N THR A 65 -6.07 -1.85 6.35
CA THR A 65 -5.31 -1.09 7.35
C THR A 65 -3.79 -1.19 7.16
N GLY A 66 -3.35 -1.80 6.05
CA GLY A 66 -1.93 -1.94 5.71
C GLY A 66 -1.38 -3.32 6.03
N GLY A 67 -0.09 -3.39 6.28
CA GLY A 67 0.65 -4.63 6.53
C GLY A 67 2.10 -4.50 6.05
N ASP A 68 2.62 -5.50 5.37
CA ASP A 68 4.00 -5.52 4.90
C ASP A 68 4.24 -4.48 3.80
N VAL A 69 5.22 -3.60 4.05
CA VAL A 69 5.59 -2.51 3.13
C VAL A 69 6.25 -3.04 1.87
N ASN A 70 7.10 -4.06 1.97
CA ASN A 70 7.76 -4.64 0.81
C ASN A 70 6.74 -5.27 -0.16
N ASP A 71 5.77 -5.99 0.39
CA ASP A 71 4.69 -6.59 -0.40
C ASP A 71 3.82 -5.52 -1.06
N ALA A 72 3.52 -4.43 -0.35
CA ALA A 72 2.78 -3.31 -0.92
C ALA A 72 3.53 -2.62 -2.07
N LEU A 73 4.84 -2.45 -1.95
CA LEU A 73 5.68 -1.90 -3.02
C LEU A 73 5.71 -2.84 -4.24
N LEU A 74 5.81 -4.14 -4.04
CA LEU A 74 5.77 -5.12 -5.12
C LEU A 74 4.42 -5.13 -5.85
N ILE A 75 3.30 -5.03 -5.12
CA ILE A 75 1.95 -4.89 -5.70
C ILE A 75 1.85 -3.58 -6.48
N HIS A 76 2.30 -2.46 -5.89
CA HIS A 76 2.33 -1.17 -6.55
C HIS A 76 3.07 -1.24 -7.89
N ASP A 77 4.27 -1.81 -7.90
CA ASP A 77 5.09 -1.90 -9.11
C ASP A 77 4.48 -2.85 -10.15
N ALA A 78 3.89 -3.97 -9.73
CA ALA A 78 3.18 -4.89 -10.61
C ALA A 78 1.98 -4.21 -11.28
N LEU A 79 1.18 -3.45 -10.52
CA LEU A 79 0.05 -2.68 -11.07
C LEU A 79 0.53 -1.61 -12.05
N ARG A 80 1.60 -0.88 -11.71
CA ARG A 80 2.18 0.16 -12.57
C ARG A 80 2.74 -0.36 -13.90
N ALA A 81 3.11 -1.63 -13.95
CA ALA A 81 3.62 -2.28 -15.15
C ALA A 81 2.50 -2.74 -16.12
N LEU A 82 1.24 -2.72 -15.68
CA LEU A 82 0.12 -3.12 -16.55
C LEU A 82 -0.09 -2.15 -17.71
N PRO A 83 -0.49 -2.65 -18.87
CA PRO A 83 -0.74 -1.81 -20.06
C PRO A 83 -2.03 -1.00 -19.96
N GLY A 84 -2.98 -1.44 -19.12
CA GLY A 84 -4.31 -0.85 -18.97
C GLY A 84 -4.32 0.44 -18.16
N ARG A 85 -5.45 1.15 -18.19
CA ARG A 85 -5.75 2.28 -17.31
C ARG A 85 -6.12 1.78 -15.92
N ILE A 86 -5.39 2.20 -14.90
CA ILE A 86 -5.58 1.76 -13.53
C ILE A 86 -6.31 2.83 -12.73
N THR A 87 -7.44 2.48 -12.16
CA THR A 87 -8.17 3.27 -11.17
C THR A 87 -8.06 2.59 -9.81
N THR A 88 -7.56 3.29 -8.80
CA THR A 88 -7.61 2.81 -7.41
C THR A 88 -8.76 3.49 -6.67
N ARG A 89 -9.54 2.72 -5.91
CA ARG A 89 -10.69 3.19 -5.11
C ARG A 89 -10.52 2.79 -3.66
N CYS A 90 -10.43 3.76 -2.80
CA CYS A 90 -10.27 3.56 -1.36
C CYS A 90 -11.62 3.65 -0.65
N TYR A 91 -11.95 2.62 0.13
CA TYR A 91 -13.18 2.51 0.91
C TYR A 91 -12.89 2.28 2.39
N GLY A 92 -13.79 2.74 3.26
CA GLY A 92 -13.67 2.52 4.70
C GLY A 92 -12.30 2.98 5.21
N TYR A 93 -11.48 2.07 5.71
CA TYR A 93 -10.12 2.38 6.14
C TYR A 93 -9.11 1.97 5.07
N THR A 94 -8.33 2.95 4.60
CA THR A 94 -7.16 2.73 3.76
C THR A 94 -5.96 3.34 4.45
N ALA A 95 -5.09 2.52 5.00
CA ALA A 95 -4.04 2.98 5.90
C ALA A 95 -2.69 2.30 5.65
N SER A 96 -1.60 2.99 6.05
CA SER A 96 -0.26 2.41 6.07
C SER A 96 0.15 1.87 4.69
N ALA A 97 0.65 0.66 4.59
CA ALA A 97 1.06 0.02 3.35
C ALA A 97 -0.02 0.00 2.25
N ALA A 98 -1.32 0.00 2.62
CA ALA A 98 -2.42 0.08 1.65
C ALA A 98 -2.44 1.40 0.86
N THR A 99 -1.96 2.49 1.46
CA THR A 99 -1.87 3.79 0.81
C THR A 99 -0.81 3.82 -0.28
N ILE A 100 0.23 2.99 -0.18
CA ILE A 100 1.26 2.80 -1.22
C ILE A 100 0.61 2.21 -2.48
N ILE A 101 -0.22 1.18 -2.31
CA ILE A 101 -0.93 0.54 -3.42
C ILE A 101 -1.89 1.53 -4.09
N ALA A 102 -2.57 2.38 -3.29
CA ALA A 102 -3.46 3.41 -3.83
C ALA A 102 -2.74 4.38 -4.79
N GLN A 103 -1.43 4.58 -4.64
CA GLN A 103 -0.63 5.42 -5.52
C GLN A 103 -0.29 4.77 -6.88
N ALA A 104 -0.62 3.50 -7.09
CA ALA A 104 -0.35 2.81 -8.36
C ALA A 104 -1.24 3.25 -9.52
N ALA A 105 -2.32 3.97 -9.26
CA ALA A 105 -3.28 4.42 -10.27
C ALA A 105 -2.65 5.24 -11.40
N SER A 106 -3.28 5.23 -12.56
CA SER A 106 -3.01 6.16 -13.64
C SER A 106 -3.25 7.63 -13.21
N PRO A 107 -2.65 8.62 -13.86
CA PRO A 107 -2.87 10.03 -13.51
C PRO A 107 -4.36 10.38 -13.46
N GLY A 108 -4.81 11.03 -12.38
CA GLY A 108 -6.22 11.41 -12.18
C GLY A 108 -7.18 10.28 -11.78
N CYS A 109 -6.67 9.05 -11.58
CA CYS A 109 -7.49 7.86 -11.32
C CYS A 109 -7.34 7.30 -9.89
N ARG A 110 -6.95 8.14 -8.93
CA ARG A 110 -6.94 7.79 -7.50
C ARG A 110 -8.24 8.29 -6.86
N GLU A 111 -9.06 7.41 -6.37
CA GLU A 111 -10.39 7.72 -5.86
C GLU A 111 -10.54 7.32 -4.39
N ILE A 112 -11.25 8.13 -3.61
CA ILE A 112 -11.62 7.85 -2.23
C ILE A 112 -13.11 8.07 -2.03
N SER A 113 -13.78 7.14 -1.35
CA SER A 113 -15.17 7.30 -0.95
C SER A 113 -15.33 8.42 0.09
N ALA A 114 -16.41 9.19 0.01
CA ALA A 114 -16.71 10.29 0.92
C ALA A 114 -16.79 9.90 2.42
N ASN A 115 -16.98 8.61 2.72
CA ASN A 115 -17.03 8.09 4.09
C ASN A 115 -15.77 7.31 4.49
N ALA A 116 -14.72 7.34 3.68
CA ALA A 116 -13.49 6.63 3.99
C ALA A 116 -12.57 7.47 4.90
N LEU A 117 -11.58 6.80 5.51
CA LEU A 117 -10.48 7.43 6.21
C LEU A 117 -9.15 6.94 5.64
N TYR A 118 -8.19 7.84 5.57
CA TYR A 118 -6.89 7.62 4.97
C TYR A 118 -5.76 7.90 5.97
N LEU A 119 -4.80 7.00 6.13
CA LEU A 119 -3.71 7.19 7.10
C LEU A 119 -2.35 6.93 6.44
N ILE A 120 -1.47 7.94 6.53
CA ILE A 120 -0.04 7.77 6.27
C ILE A 120 0.74 7.95 7.57
N HIS A 121 1.76 7.14 7.78
CA HIS A 121 2.59 7.16 8.97
C HIS A 121 3.98 6.57 8.68
N ASN A 122 4.93 6.75 9.61
CA ASN A 122 6.24 6.13 9.51
C ASN A 122 6.14 4.61 9.60
N SER A 123 7.05 3.92 8.93
CA SER A 123 7.14 2.46 8.99
C SER A 123 7.47 2.00 10.41
N ILE A 124 6.90 0.88 10.80
CA ILE A 124 7.11 0.27 12.11
C ILE A 124 7.61 -1.16 11.97
N CYS A 125 8.42 -1.60 12.89
CA CYS A 125 8.78 -3.01 13.04
C CYS A 125 8.89 -3.40 14.50
N ALA A 126 8.68 -4.68 14.82
CA ALA A 126 9.15 -5.28 16.05
C ALA A 126 10.54 -5.86 15.78
N SER A 127 11.50 -5.61 16.68
CA SER A 127 12.85 -6.14 16.52
C SER A 127 13.54 -6.27 17.87
N GLU A 128 14.31 -7.32 18.03
CA GLU A 128 15.22 -7.55 19.14
C GLU A 128 16.61 -7.88 18.61
N GLY A 129 17.64 -7.66 19.41
CA GLY A 129 19.01 -7.92 19.02
C GLY A 129 20.01 -7.07 19.78
N ASN A 130 21.28 -7.16 19.41
CA ASN A 130 22.32 -6.29 19.94
C ASN A 130 22.27 -4.87 19.34
N ALA A 131 23.09 -3.94 19.87
CA ALA A 131 23.08 -2.54 19.46
C ALA A 131 23.32 -2.35 17.94
N ALA A 132 24.16 -3.15 17.32
CA ALA A 132 24.46 -3.05 15.88
C ALA A 132 23.27 -3.52 15.03
N GLU A 133 22.60 -4.60 15.43
CA GLU A 133 21.42 -5.13 14.76
C GLU A 133 20.24 -4.16 14.85
N LEU A 134 19.99 -3.58 16.02
CA LEU A 134 18.95 -2.57 16.21
C LEU A 134 19.25 -1.29 15.41
N ALA A 135 20.52 -0.84 15.38
CA ALA A 135 20.92 0.31 14.57
C ALA A 135 20.69 0.07 13.07
N ALA A 136 20.96 -1.13 12.57
CA ALA A 136 20.67 -1.50 11.18
C ALA A 136 19.16 -1.48 10.87
N LYS A 137 18.32 -1.92 11.80
CA LYS A 137 16.86 -1.83 11.65
C LYS A 137 16.36 -0.39 11.65
N VAL A 138 16.89 0.48 12.53
CA VAL A 138 16.56 1.92 12.52
C VAL A 138 16.90 2.56 11.18
N GLU A 139 18.05 2.23 10.61
CA GLU A 139 18.46 2.76 9.30
C GLU A 139 17.54 2.26 8.18
N LEU A 140 17.16 0.98 8.20
CA LEU A 140 16.20 0.42 7.25
C LEU A 140 14.85 1.16 7.32
N LEU A 141 14.32 1.41 8.52
CA LEU A 141 13.07 2.16 8.70
C LEU A 141 13.19 3.58 8.14
N ARG A 142 14.30 4.29 8.39
CA ARG A 142 14.53 5.64 7.84
C ARG A 142 14.53 5.65 6.31
N GLN A 143 15.20 4.69 5.69
CA GLN A 143 15.23 4.56 4.23
C GLN A 143 13.85 4.21 3.67
N THR A 144 13.11 3.36 4.36
CA THR A 144 11.72 3.01 4.02
C THR A 144 10.82 4.24 4.08
N ASP A 145 10.88 5.03 5.16
CA ASP A 145 10.10 6.25 5.34
C ASP A 145 10.41 7.28 4.26
N ALA A 146 11.69 7.53 3.97
CA ALA A 146 12.11 8.44 2.91
C ALA A 146 11.60 7.97 1.53
N ARG A 147 11.61 6.66 1.27
CA ARG A 147 11.09 6.08 0.03
C ARG A 147 9.57 6.29 -0.10
N ILE A 148 8.83 6.05 0.96
CA ILE A 148 7.36 6.21 1.00
C ILE A 148 7.00 7.69 0.84
N ALA A 149 7.63 8.60 1.58
CA ALA A 149 7.41 10.04 1.45
C ALA A 149 7.73 10.53 0.03
N GLY A 150 8.82 10.03 -0.59
CA GLY A 150 9.17 10.30 -1.98
C GLY A 150 8.11 9.81 -2.97
N LEU A 151 7.49 8.67 -2.72
CA LEU A 151 6.39 8.15 -3.52
C LEU A 151 5.18 9.11 -3.49
N TYR A 152 4.76 9.54 -2.29
CA TYR A 152 3.66 10.49 -2.16
C TYR A 152 3.98 11.83 -2.84
N ALA A 153 5.18 12.35 -2.65
CA ALA A 153 5.65 13.59 -3.28
C ALA A 153 5.58 13.50 -4.81
N ALA A 154 6.12 12.44 -5.38
CA ALA A 154 6.12 12.21 -6.83
C ALA A 154 4.70 12.08 -7.41
N ARG A 155 3.75 11.54 -6.65
CA ARG A 155 2.37 11.34 -7.08
C ARG A 155 1.48 12.56 -6.89
N SER A 156 1.75 13.38 -5.89
CA SER A 156 0.98 14.59 -5.54
C SER A 156 1.52 15.86 -6.19
N GLY A 157 2.80 15.87 -6.58
CA GLY A 157 3.50 17.07 -7.02
C GLY A 157 3.87 18.02 -5.88
N ARG A 158 3.77 17.60 -4.61
CA ARG A 158 4.07 18.41 -3.42
C ARG A 158 5.47 18.12 -2.89
N PRO A 159 6.05 19.02 -2.08
CA PRO A 159 7.35 18.81 -1.45
C PRO A 159 7.37 17.56 -0.57
N VAL A 160 8.44 16.77 -0.66
CA VAL A 160 8.62 15.53 0.13
C VAL A 160 8.56 15.80 1.63
N GLY A 161 9.10 16.91 2.11
CA GLY A 161 9.11 17.29 3.53
C GLY A 161 7.71 17.45 4.13
N GLU A 162 6.68 17.75 3.35
CA GLU A 162 5.30 17.78 3.84
C GLU A 162 4.84 16.38 4.28
N PHE A 163 5.18 15.35 3.51
CA PHE A 163 4.82 13.98 3.82
C PHE A 163 5.67 13.40 4.95
N GLU A 164 6.96 13.76 5.01
CA GLU A 164 7.82 13.38 6.13
C GLU A 164 7.28 13.92 7.46
N VAL A 165 6.83 15.19 7.49
CA VAL A 165 6.21 15.80 8.67
C VAL A 165 4.90 15.11 9.04
N LEU A 166 3.99 14.88 8.07
CA LEU A 166 2.71 14.22 8.30
C LEU A 166 2.88 12.78 8.81
N MET A 167 3.81 12.03 8.23
CA MET A 167 4.10 10.66 8.64
C MET A 167 4.68 10.61 10.05
N ALA A 168 5.47 11.62 10.45
CA ALA A 168 6.09 11.71 11.76
C ALA A 168 5.16 12.24 12.88
N GLU A 169 3.97 12.76 12.54
CA GLU A 169 3.00 13.21 13.55
C GLU A 169 2.68 12.11 14.57
N ASN A 170 2.31 12.49 15.79
CA ASN A 170 1.96 11.56 16.86
C ASN A 170 3.04 10.49 17.13
N ASN A 171 4.30 10.93 17.20
CA ASN A 171 5.48 10.06 17.39
C ASN A 171 5.64 9.00 16.29
N GLY A 172 5.42 9.39 15.05
CA GLY A 172 5.54 8.50 13.90
C GLY A 172 4.30 7.66 13.58
N ASN A 173 3.22 7.84 14.35
CA ASN A 173 1.96 7.12 14.08
C ASN A 173 1.08 7.82 13.03
N GLY A 174 1.49 9.02 12.55
CA GLY A 174 0.71 9.80 11.62
C GLY A 174 -0.64 10.24 12.19
N ARG A 175 -1.56 10.60 11.34
CA ARG A 175 -2.95 10.84 11.70
C ARG A 175 -3.91 10.40 10.59
N TRP A 176 -5.13 10.08 11.00
CA TRP A 176 -6.19 9.79 10.05
C TRP A 176 -6.63 11.08 9.35
N LEU A 177 -6.63 11.04 8.03
CA LEU A 177 -7.08 12.10 7.14
C LEU A 177 -8.52 11.84 6.70
N SER A 178 -9.34 12.89 6.70
CA SER A 178 -10.62 12.84 5.99
C SER A 178 -10.40 12.76 4.46
N PRO A 179 -11.41 12.40 3.67
CA PRO A 179 -11.29 12.44 2.22
C PRO A 179 -10.88 13.81 1.69
N GLU A 180 -11.42 14.90 2.26
CA GLU A 180 -11.12 16.28 1.87
C GLU A 180 -9.66 16.65 2.17
N GLU A 181 -9.14 16.24 3.33
CA GLU A 181 -7.74 16.45 3.70
C GLU A 181 -6.81 15.68 2.76
N ALA A 182 -7.12 14.42 2.45
CA ALA A 182 -6.33 13.59 1.53
C ALA A 182 -6.33 14.17 0.09
N VAL A 183 -7.47 14.73 -0.35
CA VAL A 183 -7.59 15.45 -1.62
C VAL A 183 -6.81 16.76 -1.58
N GLY A 184 -6.90 17.52 -0.49
CA GLY A 184 -6.12 18.75 -0.28
C GLY A 184 -4.61 18.54 -0.36
N LEU A 185 -4.13 17.35 0.00
CA LEU A 185 -2.74 16.91 -0.15
C LEU A 185 -2.43 16.35 -1.56
N SER A 186 -3.39 16.31 -2.46
CA SER A 186 -3.27 15.70 -3.80
C SER A 186 -2.87 14.22 -3.76
N LEU A 187 -3.12 13.54 -2.63
CA LEU A 187 -2.89 12.10 -2.51
C LEU A 187 -3.92 11.28 -3.28
N ILE A 188 -5.14 11.80 -3.37
CA ILE A 188 -6.29 11.09 -3.92
C ILE A 188 -7.35 12.09 -4.40
N HIS A 189 -8.40 11.63 -5.08
CA HIS A 189 -9.57 12.42 -5.49
C HIS A 189 -10.84 11.82 -4.89
N ILE A 190 -11.84 12.66 -4.52
CA ILE A 190 -13.13 12.14 -4.06
C ILE A 190 -13.88 11.55 -5.26
N SER A 191 -14.33 10.29 -5.12
CA SER A 191 -15.28 9.69 -6.04
C SER A 191 -16.70 10.01 -5.57
N GLU A 192 -17.52 10.51 -6.47
CA GLU A 192 -18.96 10.67 -6.25
C GLU A 192 -19.67 9.31 -6.24
#